data_be71bcf9cd40266eddf4dfcb83fe86c9
#
_entry.id   be71bcf9cd40266eddf4dfcb83fe86c9
#
_cell.length_a   1.000
_cell.length_b   1.000
_cell.length_c   1.000
_cell.angle_alpha   90.00
_cell.angle_beta   90.00
_cell.angle_gamma   90.00
#
_symmetry.space_group_name_H-M   'P 1'
#
loop_
_entity.id
_entity.type
_entity.pdbx_description
1 polymer ?
#
loop_
_entity_poly.entity_id
_entity_poly.type
_entity_poly.pdbx_seq_one_letter_code
_entity_poly.pdbx_strand_id
1 'polypeptide(L)'
;MIKSWMVIGGVAFLVALAANVITPSDRQWFKRLQRPRWLTFEGAIPIIWTVIFICGAWSAYIVWEKDPGSTSTWLIMGLYLLLEIVTIAYTPVMFKLRSLKVGTILGGTGLIIDILLILAVLGFSGWAALLLVPYLLWSPIGTYTTWQMMSLNPQDA
;
A
#
# COMPACT_ATOMS: atom_id res chain seq x y z
N MET A 1 14.16 -25.50 -8.82
CA MET A 1 13.36 -24.65 -9.74
C MET A 1 12.73 -23.53 -8.93
N ILE A 2 12.88 -22.29 -9.37
CA ILE A 2 12.24 -21.13 -8.74
C ILE A 2 10.74 -21.18 -9.06
N LYS A 3 9.90 -21.11 -8.03
CA LYS A 3 8.44 -21.11 -8.19
C LYS A 3 7.91 -19.66 -8.20
N SER A 4 6.80 -19.42 -8.88
CA SER A 4 6.18 -18.09 -9.04
C SER A 4 5.94 -17.39 -7.71
N TRP A 5 5.46 -18.07 -6.68
CA TRP A 5 5.25 -17.50 -5.34
C TRP A 5 6.57 -17.04 -4.68
N MET A 6 7.70 -17.66 -5.00
CA MET A 6 9.00 -17.22 -4.48
C MET A 6 9.42 -15.88 -5.11
N VAL A 7 9.15 -15.71 -6.41
CA VAL A 7 9.43 -14.45 -7.11
C VAL A 7 8.53 -13.35 -6.61
N ILE A 8 7.23 -13.58 -6.55
CA ILE A 8 6.23 -12.61 -6.07
C ILE A 8 6.53 -12.20 -4.63
N GLY A 9 6.70 -13.18 -3.73
CA GLY A 9 7.05 -12.91 -2.34
C GLY A 9 8.41 -12.25 -2.16
N GLY A 10 9.40 -12.61 -2.98
CA GLY A 10 10.73 -12.00 -2.99
C GLY A 10 10.70 -10.54 -3.43
N VAL A 11 9.96 -10.20 -4.48
CA VAL A 11 9.76 -8.82 -4.95
C VAL A 11 9.05 -8.01 -3.87
N ALA A 12 7.95 -8.52 -3.31
CA ALA A 12 7.21 -7.87 -2.23
C ALA A 12 8.13 -7.58 -1.02
N PHE A 13 8.95 -8.54 -0.63
CA PHE A 13 9.90 -8.37 0.46
C PHE A 13 10.97 -7.30 0.15
N LEU A 14 11.54 -7.30 -1.07
CA LEU A 14 12.54 -6.32 -1.49
C LEU A 14 11.96 -4.89 -1.51
N VAL A 15 10.74 -4.73 -2.02
CA VAL A 15 10.05 -3.44 -2.02
C VAL A 15 9.78 -2.98 -0.58
N ALA A 16 9.33 -3.89 0.29
CA ALA A 16 9.10 -3.58 1.71
C ALA A 16 10.38 -3.13 2.44
N LEU A 17 11.55 -3.61 2.05
CA LEU A 17 12.82 -3.15 2.62
C LEU A 17 13.10 -1.66 2.34
N ALA A 18 12.53 -1.09 1.28
CA ALA A 18 12.69 0.34 0.98
C ALA A 18 12.07 1.25 2.06
N ALA A 19 11.15 0.74 2.89
CA ALA A 19 10.64 1.49 4.05
C ALA A 19 11.71 1.77 5.13
N ASN A 20 12.84 1.06 5.13
CA ASN A 20 13.90 1.23 6.12
C ASN A 20 14.76 2.49 5.92
N VAL A 21 14.51 3.29 4.89
CA VAL A 21 15.22 4.57 4.65
C VAL A 21 14.80 5.70 5.60
N ILE A 22 13.87 5.44 6.53
CA ILE A 22 13.38 6.42 7.50
C ILE A 22 14.41 6.60 8.61
N THR A 23 14.86 7.86 8.82
CA THR A 23 15.81 8.20 9.86
C THR A 23 15.14 8.41 11.24
N PRO A 24 15.91 8.41 12.34
CA PRO A 24 15.36 8.75 13.66
C PRO A 24 14.72 10.14 13.71
N SER A 25 15.28 11.14 13.01
CA SER A 25 14.72 12.49 12.96
C SER A 25 13.37 12.53 12.22
N ASP A 26 13.22 11.73 11.16
CA ASP A 26 11.95 11.62 10.43
C ASP A 26 10.85 11.01 11.33
N ARG A 27 11.22 9.98 12.12
CA ARG A 27 10.31 9.37 13.09
C ARG A 27 9.94 10.34 14.21
N GLN A 28 10.87 11.17 14.69
CA GLN A 28 10.59 12.20 15.70
C GLN A 28 9.63 13.26 15.16
N TRP A 29 9.80 13.69 13.92
CA TRP A 29 8.86 14.60 13.26
C TRP A 29 7.44 14.02 13.31
N PHE A 30 7.24 12.79 12.85
CA PHE A 30 5.92 12.18 12.82
C PHE A 30 5.31 12.00 14.22
N LYS A 31 6.14 11.65 15.22
CA LYS A 31 5.65 11.44 16.60
C LYS A 31 5.10 12.71 17.25
N ARG A 32 5.58 13.90 16.89
CA ARG A 32 5.11 15.17 17.44
C ARG A 32 3.78 15.66 16.85
N LEU A 33 3.37 15.09 15.71
CA LEU A 33 2.12 15.50 15.05
C LEU A 33 0.91 15.15 15.89
N GLN A 34 -0.10 16.03 15.84
CA GLN A 34 -1.39 15.76 16.47
C GLN A 34 -2.18 14.74 15.67
N ARG A 35 -2.81 13.77 16.36
CA ARG A 35 -3.65 12.72 15.78
C ARG A 35 -5.11 13.06 15.93
N PRO A 36 -5.97 12.61 15.00
CA PRO A 36 -7.41 12.64 15.20
C PRO A 36 -7.83 11.86 16.45
N ARG A 37 -8.77 12.38 17.23
CA ARG A 37 -9.22 11.75 18.49
C ARG A 37 -9.81 10.36 18.33
N TRP A 38 -10.36 10.06 17.16
CA TRP A 38 -10.95 8.76 16.84
C TRP A 38 -9.90 7.68 16.51
N LEU A 39 -8.65 8.06 16.24
CA LEU A 39 -7.56 7.12 15.93
C LEU A 39 -7.02 6.48 17.22
N THR A 40 -7.84 5.65 17.87
CA THR A 40 -7.48 4.96 19.11
C THR A 40 -6.76 3.63 18.87
N PHE A 41 -6.76 3.15 17.63
CA PHE A 41 -6.23 1.83 17.20
C PHE A 41 -4.90 1.93 16.41
N GLU A 42 -4.14 3.01 16.58
CA GLU A 42 -2.87 3.23 15.84
C GLU A 42 -1.91 2.02 15.97
N GLY A 43 -1.91 1.35 17.12
CA GLY A 43 -1.10 0.15 17.34
C GLY A 43 -1.50 -1.07 16.49
N ALA A 44 -2.72 -1.11 15.93
CA ALA A 44 -3.16 -2.18 15.04
C ALA A 44 -2.73 -1.97 13.58
N ILE A 45 -2.30 -0.76 13.20
CA ILE A 45 -1.94 -0.41 11.82
C ILE A 45 -0.89 -1.37 11.22
N PRO A 46 0.20 -1.74 11.91
CA PRO A 46 1.16 -2.70 11.36
C PRO A 46 0.55 -4.07 11.03
N ILE A 47 -0.37 -4.54 11.88
CA ILE A 47 -1.06 -5.83 11.67
C ILE A 47 -1.98 -5.74 10.45
N ILE A 48 -2.73 -4.65 10.31
CA ILE A 48 -3.61 -4.42 9.15
C ILE A 48 -2.79 -4.44 7.86
N TRP A 49 -1.66 -3.74 7.82
CA TRP A 49 -0.78 -3.74 6.65
C TRP A 49 -0.19 -5.11 6.35
N THR A 50 0.19 -5.88 7.38
CA THR A 50 0.67 -7.26 7.19
C THR A 50 -0.38 -8.12 6.49
N VAL A 51 -1.64 -8.06 6.92
CA VAL A 51 -2.75 -8.78 6.28
C VAL A 51 -2.92 -8.31 4.83
N ILE A 52 -2.90 -7.01 4.58
CA ILE A 52 -3.03 -6.42 3.24
C ILE A 52 -1.92 -6.94 2.31
N PHE A 53 -0.67 -6.93 2.74
CA PHE A 53 0.46 -7.41 1.93
C PHE A 53 0.38 -8.91 1.64
N ILE A 54 -0.01 -9.73 2.62
CA ILE A 54 -0.21 -11.17 2.42
C ILE A 54 -1.33 -11.41 1.40
N CYS A 55 -2.46 -10.75 1.55
CA CYS A 55 -3.59 -10.86 0.64
C CYS A 55 -3.22 -10.40 -0.78
N GLY A 56 -2.50 -9.29 -0.91
CA GLY A 56 -2.03 -8.76 -2.20
C GLY A 56 -1.08 -9.72 -2.91
N ALA A 57 -0.09 -10.27 -2.22
CA ALA A 57 0.83 -11.26 -2.77
C ALA A 57 0.10 -12.54 -3.19
N TRP A 58 -0.86 -13.00 -2.40
CA TRP A 58 -1.67 -14.17 -2.75
C TRP A 58 -2.57 -13.90 -3.96
N SER A 59 -3.19 -12.74 -4.04
CA SER A 59 -3.96 -12.30 -5.20
C SER A 59 -3.09 -12.33 -6.47
N ALA A 60 -1.91 -11.73 -6.42
CA ALA A 60 -0.96 -11.72 -7.55
C ALA A 60 -0.54 -13.14 -7.97
N TYR A 61 -0.31 -14.02 -7.01
CA TYR A 61 -0.01 -15.43 -7.27
C TYR A 61 -1.16 -16.14 -8.01
N ILE A 62 -2.40 -15.95 -7.57
CA ILE A 62 -3.57 -16.57 -8.23
C ILE A 62 -3.70 -16.08 -9.68
N VAL A 63 -3.52 -14.79 -9.92
CA VAL A 63 -3.60 -14.21 -11.29
C VAL A 63 -2.50 -14.78 -12.17
N TRP A 64 -1.26 -14.86 -11.65
CA TRP A 64 -0.15 -15.45 -12.40
C TRP A 64 -0.41 -16.89 -12.82
N GLU A 65 -0.87 -17.73 -11.87
CA GLU A 65 -1.11 -19.16 -12.14
C GLU A 65 -2.28 -19.43 -13.10
N LYS A 66 -3.17 -18.45 -13.31
CA LYS A 66 -4.28 -18.59 -14.27
C LYS A 66 -3.83 -18.56 -15.72
N ASP A 67 -2.87 -17.70 -16.07
CA ASP A 67 -2.38 -17.51 -17.42
C ASP A 67 -0.92 -17.04 -17.40
N PRO A 68 0.03 -17.93 -17.03
CA PRO A 68 1.42 -17.57 -16.83
C PRO A 68 2.07 -17.07 -18.13
N GLY A 69 2.69 -15.88 -18.06
CA GLY A 69 3.51 -15.36 -19.16
C GLY A 69 2.75 -14.65 -20.26
N SER A 70 1.42 -14.58 -20.23
CA SER A 70 0.66 -13.77 -21.19
C SER A 70 0.93 -12.27 -21.02
N THR A 71 0.73 -11.51 -22.09
CA THR A 71 0.86 -10.05 -22.05
C THR A 71 -0.10 -9.43 -21.04
N SER A 72 -1.34 -9.92 -20.97
CA SER A 72 -2.34 -9.45 -20.01
C SER A 72 -1.89 -9.68 -18.57
N THR A 73 -1.37 -10.86 -18.26
CA THR A 73 -0.84 -11.19 -16.93
C THR A 73 0.34 -10.31 -16.58
N TRP A 74 1.28 -10.08 -17.51
CA TRP A 74 2.41 -9.17 -17.26
C TRP A 74 1.97 -7.73 -16.98
N LEU A 75 0.97 -7.22 -17.69
CA LEU A 75 0.43 -5.88 -17.44
C LEU A 75 -0.20 -5.79 -16.04
N ILE A 76 -0.93 -6.82 -15.64
CA ILE A 76 -1.53 -6.86 -14.28
C ILE A 76 -0.45 -7.00 -13.21
N MET A 77 0.58 -7.81 -13.42
CA MET A 77 1.73 -7.87 -12.50
C MET A 77 2.42 -6.50 -12.36
N GLY A 78 2.50 -5.74 -13.46
CA GLY A 78 2.97 -4.36 -13.43
C GLY A 78 2.11 -3.44 -12.55
N LEU A 79 0.78 -3.60 -12.58
CA LEU A 79 -0.14 -2.85 -11.69
C LEU A 79 0.02 -3.25 -10.22
N TYR A 80 0.20 -4.55 -9.91
CA TYR A 80 0.51 -4.99 -8.55
C TYR A 80 1.80 -4.35 -8.04
N LEU A 81 2.86 -4.39 -8.86
CA LEU A 81 4.13 -3.79 -8.50
C LEU A 81 4.01 -2.27 -8.30
N LEU A 82 3.28 -1.59 -9.17
CA LEU A 82 3.04 -0.14 -9.05
C LEU A 82 2.29 0.20 -7.77
N LEU A 83 1.22 -0.55 -7.44
CA LEU A 83 0.48 -0.39 -6.20
C LEU A 83 1.38 -0.58 -4.98
N GLU A 84 2.22 -1.61 -5.00
CA GLU A 84 3.15 -1.93 -3.92
C GLU A 84 4.18 -0.81 -3.73
N ILE A 85 4.78 -0.31 -4.82
CA ILE A 85 5.75 0.79 -4.78
C ILE A 85 5.11 2.05 -4.20
N VAL A 86 3.91 2.44 -4.66
CA VAL A 86 3.20 3.63 -4.16
C VAL A 86 2.86 3.47 -2.68
N THR A 87 2.43 2.28 -2.28
CA THR A 87 2.09 1.96 -0.88
C THR A 87 3.30 2.07 0.03
N ILE A 88 4.42 1.46 -0.37
CA ILE A 88 5.66 1.49 0.42
C ILE A 88 6.28 2.89 0.42
N ALA A 89 6.17 3.64 -0.67
CA ALA A 89 6.67 5.02 -0.76
C ALA A 89 5.90 6.00 0.15
N TYR A 90 4.66 5.70 0.51
CA TYR A 90 3.80 6.57 1.32
C TYR A 90 4.52 7.09 2.58
N THR A 91 5.00 6.22 3.43
CA THR A 91 5.62 6.62 4.70
C THR A 91 6.99 7.28 4.50
N PRO A 92 7.96 6.70 3.78
CA PRO A 92 9.28 7.32 3.66
C PRO A 92 9.25 8.65 2.90
N VAL A 93 8.43 8.79 1.86
CA VAL A 93 8.36 10.05 1.10
C VAL A 93 7.69 11.14 1.94
N MET A 94 6.55 10.84 2.58
CA MET A 94 5.88 11.75 3.50
C MET A 94 6.80 12.22 4.62
N PHE A 95 7.55 11.31 5.23
CA PHE A 95 8.47 11.62 6.35
C PHE A 95 9.67 12.43 5.89
N LYS A 96 10.29 12.08 4.78
CA LYS A 96 11.44 12.80 4.21
C LYS A 96 11.09 14.22 3.82
N LEU A 97 9.93 14.42 3.19
CA LEU A 97 9.43 15.73 2.78
C LEU A 97 8.73 16.47 3.92
N ARG A 98 8.48 15.81 5.05
CA ARG A 98 7.74 16.34 6.21
C ARG A 98 6.44 17.00 5.79
N SER A 99 5.69 16.35 4.89
CA SER A 99 4.45 16.88 4.30
C SER A 99 3.33 15.87 4.36
N LEU A 100 2.31 16.18 5.13
CA LEU A 100 1.08 15.40 5.23
C LEU A 100 0.27 15.44 3.93
N LYS A 101 0.39 16.53 3.16
CA LYS A 101 -0.23 16.65 1.83
C LYS A 101 0.30 15.59 0.87
N VAL A 102 1.62 15.38 0.86
CA VAL A 102 2.24 14.33 0.03
C VAL A 102 1.73 12.95 0.44
N GLY A 103 1.63 12.67 1.75
CA GLY A 103 1.03 11.43 2.24
C GLY A 103 -0.41 11.25 1.77
N THR A 104 -1.23 12.30 1.84
CA THR A 104 -2.63 12.26 1.36
C THR A 104 -2.71 11.97 -0.14
N ILE A 105 -1.85 12.59 -0.95
CA ILE A 105 -1.80 12.36 -2.41
C ILE A 105 -1.39 10.91 -2.70
N LEU A 106 -0.33 10.40 -2.05
CA LEU A 106 0.12 9.02 -2.25
C LEU A 106 -0.95 8.01 -1.83
N GLY A 107 -1.64 8.24 -0.70
CA GLY A 107 -2.74 7.39 -0.25
C GLY A 107 -3.89 7.37 -1.25
N GLY A 108 -4.32 8.53 -1.76
CA GLY A 108 -5.36 8.62 -2.78
C GLY A 108 -4.93 7.97 -4.12
N THR A 109 -3.66 8.13 -4.51
CA THR A 109 -3.10 7.47 -5.70
C THR A 109 -3.15 5.95 -5.55
N GLY A 110 -2.73 5.42 -4.40
CA GLY A 110 -2.81 3.98 -4.11
C GLY A 110 -4.24 3.45 -4.20
N LEU A 111 -5.22 4.19 -3.66
CA LEU A 111 -6.64 3.81 -3.75
C LEU A 111 -7.12 3.71 -5.21
N ILE A 112 -6.76 4.68 -6.05
CA ILE A 112 -7.14 4.67 -7.47
C ILE A 112 -6.53 3.47 -8.19
N ILE A 113 -5.24 3.20 -7.95
CA ILE A 113 -4.55 2.06 -8.56
C ILE A 113 -5.19 0.74 -8.11
N ASP A 114 -5.53 0.61 -6.83
CA ASP A 114 -6.19 -0.60 -6.31
C ASP A 114 -7.56 -0.84 -6.94
N ILE A 115 -8.37 0.20 -7.12
CA ILE A 115 -9.65 0.10 -7.81
C ILE A 115 -9.45 -0.40 -9.25
N LEU A 116 -8.49 0.18 -9.98
CA LEU A 116 -8.18 -0.24 -11.35
C LEU A 116 -7.68 -1.69 -11.38
N LEU A 117 -6.85 -2.08 -10.41
CA LEU A 117 -6.33 -3.43 -10.27
C LEU A 117 -7.46 -4.43 -9.99
N ILE A 118 -8.39 -4.12 -9.06
CA ILE A 118 -9.55 -4.96 -8.78
C ILE A 118 -10.38 -5.19 -10.04
N LEU A 119 -10.68 -4.12 -10.79
CA LEU A 119 -11.44 -4.22 -12.03
C LEU A 119 -10.73 -5.09 -13.08
N ALA A 120 -9.42 -4.94 -13.23
CA ALA A 120 -8.63 -5.78 -14.12
C ALA A 120 -8.61 -7.25 -13.69
N VAL A 121 -8.45 -7.50 -12.39
CA VAL A 121 -8.33 -8.86 -11.81
C VAL A 121 -9.67 -9.61 -11.81
N LEU A 122 -10.80 -8.91 -11.75
CA LEU A 122 -12.13 -9.54 -11.81
C LEU A 122 -12.31 -10.42 -13.07
N GLY A 123 -11.73 -10.04 -14.19
CA GLY A 123 -11.73 -10.83 -15.42
C GLY A 123 -10.93 -12.15 -15.33
N PHE A 124 -10.01 -12.27 -14.38
CA PHE A 124 -9.18 -13.46 -14.14
C PHE A 124 -9.74 -14.33 -13.01
N SER A 125 -10.08 -13.73 -11.88
CA SER A 125 -10.56 -14.46 -10.71
C SER A 125 -11.26 -13.53 -9.72
N GLY A 126 -12.54 -13.82 -9.45
CA GLY A 126 -13.27 -13.12 -8.38
C GLY A 126 -12.64 -13.32 -7.00
N TRP A 127 -12.03 -14.49 -6.74
CA TRP A 127 -11.32 -14.75 -5.49
C TRP A 127 -10.06 -13.87 -5.34
N ALA A 128 -9.28 -13.72 -6.42
CA ALA A 128 -8.13 -12.82 -6.42
C ALA A 128 -8.54 -11.35 -6.21
N ALA A 129 -9.65 -10.93 -6.82
CA ALA A 129 -10.21 -9.59 -6.58
C ALA A 129 -10.67 -9.40 -5.12
N LEU A 130 -11.28 -10.42 -4.50
CA LEU A 130 -11.68 -10.39 -3.10
C LEU A 130 -10.49 -10.19 -2.15
N LEU A 131 -9.33 -10.75 -2.47
CA LEU A 131 -8.10 -10.59 -1.70
C LEU A 131 -7.53 -9.15 -1.74
N LEU A 132 -7.97 -8.31 -2.67
CA LEU A 132 -7.60 -6.89 -2.73
C LEU A 132 -8.54 -5.99 -1.91
N VAL A 133 -9.71 -6.50 -1.50
CA VAL A 133 -10.70 -5.75 -0.71
C VAL A 133 -10.13 -5.20 0.61
N PRO A 134 -9.26 -5.90 1.36
CA PRO A 134 -8.64 -5.33 2.56
C PRO A 134 -7.92 -4.00 2.29
N TYR A 135 -7.21 -3.89 1.17
CA TYR A 135 -6.59 -2.62 0.76
C TYR A 135 -7.64 -1.56 0.44
N LEU A 136 -8.65 -1.92 -0.35
CA LEU A 136 -9.74 -1.03 -0.74
C LEU A 136 -10.48 -0.43 0.46
N LEU A 137 -10.64 -1.19 1.54
CA LEU A 137 -11.29 -0.73 2.76
C LEU A 137 -10.37 0.12 3.63
N TRP A 138 -9.09 -0.26 3.70
CA TRP A 138 -8.13 0.42 4.57
C TRP A 138 -7.59 1.73 3.98
N SER A 139 -7.34 1.77 2.67
CA SER A 139 -6.70 2.93 2.02
C SER A 139 -7.50 4.24 2.19
N PRO A 140 -8.84 4.27 2.07
CA PRO A 140 -9.62 5.47 2.37
C PRO A 140 -9.46 5.94 3.82
N ILE A 141 -9.42 5.00 4.78
CA ILE A 141 -9.28 5.31 6.21
C ILE A 141 -7.91 5.94 6.46
N GLY A 142 -6.84 5.33 5.94
CA GLY A 142 -5.49 5.86 6.09
C GLY A 142 -5.30 7.22 5.41
N THR A 143 -5.82 7.38 4.20
CA THR A 143 -5.78 8.65 3.45
C THR A 143 -6.56 9.75 4.17
N TYR A 144 -7.76 9.45 4.66
CA TYR A 144 -8.58 10.37 5.45
C TYR A 144 -7.89 10.77 6.76
N THR A 145 -7.25 9.81 7.44
CA THR A 145 -6.46 10.08 8.65
C THR A 145 -5.39 11.13 8.37
N THR A 146 -4.60 10.94 7.31
CA THR A 146 -3.51 11.86 6.96
C THR A 146 -4.05 13.22 6.51
N TRP A 147 -5.14 13.22 5.76
CA TRP A 147 -5.84 14.46 5.36
C TRP A 147 -6.34 15.23 6.59
N GLN A 148 -6.95 14.57 7.56
CA GLN A 148 -7.39 15.22 8.79
C GLN A 148 -6.22 15.70 9.64
N MET A 149 -5.10 14.98 9.66
CA MET A 149 -3.88 15.43 10.33
C MET A 149 -3.35 16.74 9.76
N MET A 150 -3.52 17.04 8.45
CA MET A 150 -3.14 18.33 7.87
C MET A 150 -3.86 19.51 8.56
N SER A 151 -5.14 19.38 8.86
CA SER A 151 -5.90 20.43 9.55
C SER A 151 -5.48 20.61 11.00
N LEU A 152 -5.00 19.54 11.65
CA LEU A 152 -4.50 19.58 13.03
C LEU A 152 -3.05 20.06 13.13
N ASN A 153 -2.29 20.01 12.03
CA ASN A 153 -0.87 20.38 11.95
C ASN A 153 -0.62 21.27 10.71
N PRO A 154 -1.14 22.51 10.66
CA PRO A 154 -1.08 23.36 9.46
C PRO A 154 0.34 23.66 8.97
N GLN A 155 1.32 23.67 9.87
CA GLN A 155 2.73 23.92 9.54
C GLN A 155 3.43 22.71 8.88
N ASP A 156 2.81 21.54 8.91
CA ASP A 156 3.32 20.28 8.35
C ASP A 156 2.40 19.73 7.24
N ALA A 157 1.52 20.57 6.68
CA ALA A 157 0.56 20.24 5.62
C ALA A 157 1.23 20.03 4.25
#